data_689fc832acd69b040c588c28964fd320
#
_entry.id   689fc832acd69b040c588c28964fd320
#
_cell.length_a   1.000
_cell.length_b   1.000
_cell.length_c   1.000
_cell.angle_alpha   90.00
_cell.angle_beta   90.00
_cell.angle_gamma   90.00
#
_symmetry.space_group_name_H-M   'P 1'
#
loop_
_entity.id
_entity.type
_entity.pdbx_description
1 polymer ?
#
loop_
_entity_poly.entity_id
_entity_poly.type
_entity_poly.pdbx_seq_one_letter_code
_entity_poly.pdbx_strand_id
1 'polypeptide(L)'
;KDKAGRNLGSRAQKTRQRFLDATAKLLAERSILDISVTEIAREVDSVSSLFYHYFKDVEDAAKQLAREASAEVPAMVQLIDGSWEGEEGLQRARALADAYLEHWERNHGVLLLRNQAADRGDKMFLKLRKQALEPLIDKLTELITESQREGRVATDLHPYLAASALLSMLEKLSAYVQSLRHFNANREDLVRTCARMINTTVTGRQEFS
;
A
#
# COMPACT_ATOMS: atom_id res chain seq x y z
N LYS A 1 -5.91 -2.39 21.89
CA LYS A 1 -6.04 -3.56 22.78
C LYS A 1 -4.65 -4.07 23.16
N ASP A 2 -4.50 -4.70 24.33
CA ASP A 2 -3.28 -5.44 24.69
C ASP A 2 -3.24 -6.83 24.01
N LYS A 3 -2.15 -7.60 24.20
CA LYS A 3 -2.03 -8.96 23.63
C LYS A 3 -3.11 -9.94 24.11
N ALA A 4 -3.83 -9.62 25.18
CA ALA A 4 -4.97 -10.41 25.69
C ALA A 4 -6.33 -9.88 25.23
N GLY A 5 -6.35 -8.90 24.30
CA GLY A 5 -7.57 -8.33 23.71
C GLY A 5 -8.29 -7.29 24.57
N ARG A 6 -7.76 -6.91 25.75
CA ARG A 6 -8.38 -5.92 26.65
C ARG A 6 -8.19 -4.50 26.13
N ASN A 7 -9.19 -3.64 26.33
CA ASN A 7 -9.08 -2.24 25.97
C ASN A 7 -8.01 -1.55 26.82
N LEU A 8 -7.12 -0.81 26.15
CA LEU A 8 -6.07 -0.03 26.77
C LEU A 8 -6.58 1.38 27.13
N GLY A 9 -6.19 1.88 28.30
CA GLY A 9 -6.37 3.30 28.61
C GLY A 9 -5.46 4.18 27.71
N SER A 10 -5.78 5.47 27.64
CA SER A 10 -5.11 6.45 26.76
C SER A 10 -3.57 6.42 26.86
N ARG A 11 -3.01 6.35 28.08
CA ARG A 11 -1.56 6.29 28.31
C ARG A 11 -0.94 5.01 27.75
N ALA A 12 -1.62 3.87 27.94
CA ALA A 12 -1.16 2.58 27.44
C ALA A 12 -1.24 2.50 25.91
N GLN A 13 -2.24 3.12 25.30
CA GLN A 13 -2.34 3.26 23.84
C GLN A 13 -1.17 4.05 23.27
N LYS A 14 -0.82 5.21 23.88
CA LYS A 14 0.35 5.99 23.46
C LYS A 14 1.65 5.20 23.57
N THR A 15 1.83 4.45 24.65
CA THR A 15 3.04 3.61 24.81
C THR A 15 3.10 2.50 23.76
N ARG A 16 1.96 1.84 23.50
CA ARG A 16 1.87 0.82 22.45
C ARG A 16 2.20 1.39 21.06
N GLN A 17 1.70 2.61 20.77
CA GLN A 17 1.99 3.28 19.50
C GLN A 17 3.47 3.60 19.37
N ARG A 18 4.14 4.09 20.40
CA ARG A 18 5.58 4.34 20.37
C ARG A 18 6.39 3.08 20.00
N PHE A 19 6.00 1.90 20.50
CA PHE A 19 6.62 0.64 20.09
C PHE A 19 6.38 0.29 18.63
N LEU A 20 5.16 0.55 18.11
CA LEU A 20 4.85 0.36 16.70
C LEU A 20 5.68 1.30 15.82
N ASP A 21 5.75 2.59 16.16
CA ASP A 21 6.52 3.59 15.43
C ASP A 21 8.01 3.22 15.39
N ALA A 22 8.58 2.77 16.52
CA ALA A 22 9.97 2.30 16.58
C ALA A 22 10.17 1.03 15.73
N THR A 23 9.22 0.11 15.75
CA THR A 23 9.27 -1.09 14.89
C THR A 23 9.22 -0.73 13.43
N ALA A 24 8.34 0.20 13.03
CA ALA A 24 8.23 0.67 11.65
C ALA A 24 9.52 1.37 11.18
N LYS A 25 10.12 2.21 12.02
CA LYS A 25 11.40 2.86 11.75
C LYS A 25 12.51 1.84 11.46
N LEU A 26 12.66 0.83 12.32
CA LEU A 26 13.69 -0.20 12.14
C LEU A 26 13.43 -1.07 10.90
N LEU A 27 12.17 -1.39 10.59
CA LEU A 27 11.79 -2.12 9.37
C LEU A 27 12.07 -1.33 8.09
N ALA A 28 12.10 0.01 8.14
CA ALA A 28 12.48 0.82 6.99
C ALA A 28 13.98 0.72 6.67
N GLU A 29 14.81 0.37 7.65
CA GLU A 29 16.28 0.33 7.53
C GLU A 29 16.80 -1.09 7.24
N ARG A 30 16.14 -2.13 7.74
CA ARG A 30 16.67 -3.51 7.69
C ARG A 30 15.59 -4.60 7.80
N SER A 31 16.02 -5.84 7.57
CA SER A 31 15.13 -7.01 7.65
C SER A 31 14.58 -7.23 9.05
N ILE A 32 13.34 -7.73 9.15
CA ILE A 32 12.73 -8.13 10.42
C ILE A 32 13.58 -9.16 11.19
N LEU A 33 14.35 -9.98 10.48
CA LEU A 33 15.22 -11.00 11.07
C LEU A 33 16.39 -10.38 11.88
N ASP A 34 16.74 -9.13 11.58
CA ASP A 34 17.84 -8.40 12.21
C ASP A 34 17.36 -7.44 13.29
N ILE A 35 16.06 -7.48 13.65
CA ILE A 35 15.45 -6.59 14.63
C ILE A 35 15.15 -7.37 15.92
N SER A 36 15.65 -6.86 17.06
CA SER A 36 15.38 -7.42 18.38
C SER A 36 14.42 -6.55 19.19
N VAL A 37 13.68 -7.17 20.12
CA VAL A 37 12.82 -6.46 21.07
C VAL A 37 13.63 -5.47 21.93
N THR A 38 14.89 -5.79 22.24
CA THR A 38 15.77 -4.91 23.01
C THR A 38 16.07 -3.61 22.28
N GLU A 39 16.28 -3.68 20.96
CA GLU A 39 16.50 -2.49 20.13
C GLU A 39 15.25 -1.65 20.01
N ILE A 40 14.09 -2.27 19.76
CA ILE A 40 12.80 -1.55 19.74
C ILE A 40 12.56 -0.83 21.08
N ALA A 41 12.82 -1.50 22.19
CA ALA A 41 12.65 -0.90 23.53
C ALA A 41 13.60 0.29 23.74
N ARG A 42 14.84 0.18 23.28
CA ARG A 42 15.85 1.27 23.35
C ARG A 42 15.44 2.49 22.53
N GLU A 43 14.85 2.31 21.34
CA GLU A 43 14.36 3.41 20.50
C GLU A 43 13.29 4.28 21.18
N VAL A 44 12.61 3.75 22.18
CA VAL A 44 11.54 4.46 22.91
C VAL A 44 11.87 4.71 24.40
N ASP A 45 13.14 4.61 24.80
CA ASP A 45 13.61 4.75 26.17
C ASP A 45 12.81 3.87 27.15
N SER A 46 12.70 2.58 26.82
CA SER A 46 11.90 1.63 27.57
C SER A 46 12.63 0.30 27.78
N VAL A 47 11.97 -0.63 28.44
CA VAL A 47 12.49 -1.97 28.73
C VAL A 47 11.74 -3.04 27.93
N SER A 48 12.42 -4.12 27.57
CA SER A 48 11.84 -5.22 26.78
C SER A 48 10.61 -5.85 27.45
N SER A 49 10.55 -5.90 28.78
CA SER A 49 9.39 -6.44 29.51
C SER A 49 8.10 -5.65 29.23
N LEU A 50 8.21 -4.32 29.03
CA LEU A 50 7.05 -3.49 28.68
C LEU A 50 6.59 -3.73 27.23
N PHE A 51 7.50 -4.01 26.30
CA PHE A 51 7.13 -4.43 24.94
C PHE A 51 6.31 -5.72 24.97
N TYR A 52 6.76 -6.73 25.72
CA TYR A 52 6.06 -8.01 25.87
C TYR A 52 4.67 -7.92 26.52
N HIS A 53 4.37 -6.80 27.16
CA HIS A 53 3.01 -6.53 27.63
C HIS A 53 2.03 -6.26 26.47
N TYR A 54 2.51 -5.67 25.39
CA TYR A 54 1.68 -5.28 24.22
C TYR A 54 1.75 -6.27 23.05
N PHE A 55 2.93 -6.84 22.81
CA PHE A 55 3.21 -7.70 21.65
C PHE A 55 3.89 -8.98 22.11
N LYS A 56 3.62 -10.07 21.40
CA LYS A 56 4.25 -11.36 21.66
C LYS A 56 5.74 -11.35 21.30
N ASP A 57 6.04 -10.80 20.12
CA ASP A 57 7.37 -10.72 19.51
C ASP A 57 7.38 -9.59 18.46
N VAL A 58 8.53 -9.40 17.79
CA VAL A 58 8.69 -8.40 16.72
C VAL A 58 7.73 -8.68 15.56
N GLU A 59 7.50 -9.94 15.25
CA GLU A 59 6.60 -10.34 14.16
C GLU A 59 5.15 -9.96 14.46
N ASP A 60 4.70 -10.06 15.71
CA ASP A 60 3.35 -9.64 16.12
C ASP A 60 3.17 -8.12 15.97
N ALA A 61 4.18 -7.33 16.35
CA ALA A 61 4.18 -5.88 16.12
C ALA A 61 4.16 -5.55 14.62
N ALA A 62 4.97 -6.24 13.82
CA ALA A 62 5.00 -6.06 12.37
C ALA A 62 3.68 -6.45 11.69
N LYS A 63 3.03 -7.53 12.14
CA LYS A 63 1.69 -7.91 11.70
C LYS A 63 0.64 -6.83 12.00
N GLN A 64 0.74 -6.18 13.14
CA GLN A 64 -0.16 -5.08 13.48
C GLN A 64 0.05 -3.87 12.56
N LEU A 65 1.31 -3.49 12.32
CA LEU A 65 1.65 -2.42 11.37
C LEU A 65 1.14 -2.74 9.95
N ALA A 66 1.30 -3.98 9.49
CA ALA A 66 0.79 -4.40 8.19
C ALA A 66 -0.74 -4.33 8.09
N ARG A 67 -1.47 -4.60 9.18
CA ARG A 67 -2.93 -4.42 9.23
C ARG A 67 -3.31 -2.94 9.14
N GLU A 68 -2.63 -2.08 9.90
CA GLU A 68 -2.90 -0.64 9.92
C GLU A 68 -2.62 -0.03 8.53
N ALA A 69 -1.46 -0.29 7.94
CA ALA A 69 -1.12 0.17 6.60
C ALA A 69 -2.10 -0.38 5.54
N SER A 70 -2.46 -1.67 5.60
CA SER A 70 -3.39 -2.25 4.62
C SER A 70 -4.81 -1.67 4.72
N ALA A 71 -5.23 -1.20 5.89
CA ALA A 71 -6.55 -0.61 6.10
C ALA A 71 -6.70 0.80 5.50
N GLU A 72 -5.61 1.47 5.12
CA GLU A 72 -5.65 2.80 4.49
C GLU A 72 -6.03 2.73 3.00
N VAL A 73 -5.63 1.67 2.31
CA VAL A 73 -5.74 1.56 0.84
C VAL A 73 -7.19 1.59 0.33
N PRO A 74 -8.18 0.91 0.94
CA PRO A 74 -9.56 0.94 0.46
C PRO A 74 -10.17 2.35 0.35
N ALA A 75 -9.74 3.29 1.19
CA ALA A 75 -10.21 4.67 1.14
C ALA A 75 -9.79 5.40 -0.16
N MET A 76 -8.74 4.94 -0.84
CA MET A 76 -8.27 5.52 -2.10
C MET A 76 -9.25 5.32 -3.25
N VAL A 77 -10.24 4.41 -3.14
CA VAL A 77 -11.33 4.25 -4.10
C VAL A 77 -12.04 5.57 -4.36
N GLN A 78 -12.18 6.42 -3.34
CA GLN A 78 -12.81 7.74 -3.47
C GLN A 78 -12.07 8.67 -4.44
N LEU A 79 -10.76 8.47 -4.66
CA LEU A 79 -9.97 9.27 -5.59
C LEU A 79 -10.32 8.99 -7.06
N ILE A 80 -10.85 7.80 -7.34
CA ILE A 80 -11.19 7.32 -8.67
C ILE A 80 -12.70 7.28 -8.92
N ASP A 81 -13.51 7.76 -7.98
CA ASP A 81 -14.94 7.96 -8.18
C ASP A 81 -15.24 9.19 -9.04
N GLY A 82 -16.26 9.09 -9.88
CA GLY A 82 -16.76 10.17 -10.73
C GLY A 82 -16.35 10.03 -12.20
N SER A 83 -16.40 11.13 -12.95
CA SER A 83 -16.15 11.16 -14.40
C SER A 83 -14.69 10.80 -14.73
N TRP A 84 -14.52 10.02 -15.81
CA TRP A 84 -13.23 9.70 -16.42
C TRP A 84 -13.09 10.28 -17.82
N GLU A 85 -13.89 11.32 -18.14
CA GLU A 85 -13.82 12.00 -19.41
C GLU A 85 -12.75 13.08 -19.43
N GLY A 86 -12.06 13.19 -20.56
CA GLY A 86 -11.07 14.23 -20.80
C GLY A 86 -10.00 14.29 -19.71
N GLU A 87 -9.63 15.50 -19.32
CA GLU A 87 -8.58 15.74 -18.33
C GLU A 87 -8.95 15.25 -16.92
N GLU A 88 -10.24 15.16 -16.57
CA GLU A 88 -10.67 14.68 -15.24
C GLU A 88 -10.22 13.24 -14.98
N GLY A 89 -10.29 12.36 -15.99
CA GLY A 89 -9.81 10.98 -15.87
C GLY A 89 -8.31 10.93 -15.59
N LEU A 90 -7.52 11.72 -16.27
CA LEU A 90 -6.08 11.79 -16.05
C LEU A 90 -5.74 12.36 -14.65
N GLN A 91 -6.47 13.37 -14.18
CA GLN A 91 -6.31 13.93 -12.84
C GLN A 91 -6.64 12.89 -11.75
N ARG A 92 -7.70 12.08 -11.91
CA ARG A 92 -8.05 10.99 -11.00
C ARG A 92 -6.98 9.89 -10.98
N ALA A 93 -6.52 9.48 -12.15
CA ALA A 93 -5.43 8.52 -12.27
C ALA A 93 -4.14 9.04 -11.57
N ARG A 94 -3.85 10.35 -11.71
CA ARG A 94 -2.72 11.00 -11.05
C ARG A 94 -2.90 11.04 -9.53
N ALA A 95 -4.08 11.39 -9.05
CA ALA A 95 -4.38 11.41 -7.62
C ALA A 95 -4.23 10.02 -6.99
N LEU A 96 -4.72 8.97 -7.67
CA LEU A 96 -4.52 7.59 -7.22
C LEU A 96 -3.03 7.21 -7.18
N ALA A 97 -2.29 7.47 -8.26
CA ALA A 97 -0.87 7.13 -8.34
C ALA A 97 -0.05 7.85 -7.26
N ASP A 98 -0.33 9.13 -7.04
CA ASP A 98 0.36 9.94 -6.04
C ASP A 98 0.05 9.49 -4.60
N ALA A 99 -1.22 9.30 -4.26
CA ALA A 99 -1.64 8.81 -2.94
C ALA A 99 -1.11 7.39 -2.64
N TYR A 100 -1.08 6.51 -3.64
CA TYR A 100 -0.56 5.16 -3.49
C TYR A 100 0.95 5.16 -3.27
N LEU A 101 1.68 6.00 -4.01
CA LEU A 101 3.12 6.19 -3.83
C LEU A 101 3.44 6.77 -2.45
N GLU A 102 2.73 7.82 -2.03
CA GLU A 102 2.88 8.40 -0.68
C GLU A 102 2.63 7.37 0.42
N HIS A 103 1.61 6.54 0.26
CA HIS A 103 1.33 5.43 1.18
C HIS A 103 2.51 4.45 1.26
N TRP A 104 3.13 4.11 0.13
CA TRP A 104 4.31 3.27 0.09
C TRP A 104 5.54 3.94 0.71
N GLU A 105 5.76 5.23 0.46
CA GLU A 105 6.87 5.99 1.05
C GLU A 105 6.78 6.01 2.58
N ARG A 106 5.57 6.20 3.14
CA ARG A 106 5.33 6.19 4.58
C ARG A 106 5.48 4.80 5.22
N ASN A 107 5.11 3.75 4.51
CA ASN A 107 4.98 2.40 5.07
C ASN A 107 5.95 1.38 4.42
N HIS A 108 7.01 1.84 3.75
CA HIS A 108 7.86 1.04 2.86
C HIS A 108 8.30 -0.30 3.46
N GLY A 109 8.97 -0.29 4.61
CA GLY A 109 9.50 -1.52 5.23
C GLY A 109 8.41 -2.51 5.63
N VAL A 110 7.28 -2.00 6.10
CA VAL A 110 6.12 -2.81 6.51
C VAL A 110 5.43 -3.44 5.30
N LEU A 111 5.22 -2.66 4.23
CA LEU A 111 4.59 -3.14 3.00
C LEU A 111 5.49 -4.13 2.25
N LEU A 112 6.80 -3.89 2.24
CA LEU A 112 7.76 -4.82 1.67
C LEU A 112 7.74 -6.16 2.41
N LEU A 113 7.76 -6.13 3.76
CA LEU A 113 7.61 -7.33 4.59
C LEU A 113 6.30 -8.06 4.29
N ARG A 114 5.16 -7.34 4.27
CA ARG A 114 3.84 -7.91 3.96
C ARG A 114 3.85 -8.66 2.63
N ASN A 115 4.38 -8.03 1.60
CA ASN A 115 4.39 -8.60 0.26
C ASN A 115 5.33 -9.81 0.16
N GLN A 116 6.54 -9.73 0.71
CA GLN A 116 7.46 -10.86 0.74
C GLN A 116 6.91 -12.06 1.52
N ALA A 117 6.24 -11.83 2.64
CA ALA A 117 5.61 -12.89 3.41
C ALA A 117 4.42 -13.51 2.67
N ALA A 118 3.58 -12.69 2.03
CA ALA A 118 2.48 -13.14 1.19
C ALA A 118 2.98 -14.01 0.01
N ASP A 119 4.03 -13.57 -0.68
CA ASP A 119 4.63 -14.30 -1.81
C ASP A 119 5.25 -15.65 -1.38
N ARG A 120 5.67 -15.77 -0.12
CA ARG A 120 6.11 -17.04 0.49
C ARG A 120 4.97 -17.92 1.00
N GLY A 121 3.72 -17.48 0.84
CA GLY A 121 2.53 -18.25 1.20
C GLY A 121 2.00 -18.01 2.62
N ASP A 122 2.44 -16.98 3.34
CA ASP A 122 1.82 -16.62 4.62
C ASP A 122 0.37 -16.16 4.39
N LYS A 123 -0.57 -16.99 4.87
CA LYS A 123 -2.01 -16.81 4.63
C LYS A 123 -2.56 -15.51 5.23
N MET A 124 -2.00 -15.05 6.34
CA MET A 124 -2.45 -13.81 6.98
C MET A 124 -2.03 -12.59 6.16
N PHE A 125 -0.76 -12.52 5.73
CA PHE A 125 -0.27 -11.42 4.90
C PHE A 125 -0.90 -11.42 3.50
N LEU A 126 -1.12 -12.61 2.92
CA LEU A 126 -1.85 -12.76 1.66
C LEU A 126 -3.29 -12.21 1.77
N LYS A 127 -3.99 -12.54 2.87
CA LYS A 127 -5.34 -12.02 3.13
C LYS A 127 -5.33 -10.49 3.29
N LEU A 128 -4.38 -9.94 4.04
CA LEU A 128 -4.25 -8.49 4.22
C LEU A 128 -3.99 -7.77 2.91
N ARG A 129 -3.08 -8.29 2.08
CA ARG A 129 -2.79 -7.73 0.76
C ARG A 129 -4.03 -7.77 -0.14
N LYS A 130 -4.72 -8.90 -0.18
CA LYS A 130 -5.95 -9.04 -0.96
C LYS A 130 -7.01 -8.02 -0.50
N GLN A 131 -7.32 -7.96 0.78
CA GLN A 131 -8.31 -7.04 1.33
C GLN A 131 -7.97 -5.55 1.08
N ALA A 132 -6.68 -5.22 1.03
CA ALA A 132 -6.26 -3.87 0.71
C ALA A 132 -6.50 -3.50 -0.76
N LEU A 133 -6.16 -4.41 -1.70
CA LEU A 133 -6.16 -4.11 -3.13
C LEU A 133 -7.51 -4.37 -3.81
N GLU A 134 -8.29 -5.33 -3.32
CA GLU A 134 -9.55 -5.78 -3.95
C GLU A 134 -10.52 -4.63 -4.26
N PRO A 135 -10.80 -3.68 -3.34
CA PRO A 135 -11.72 -2.58 -3.64
C PRO A 135 -11.27 -1.67 -4.79
N LEU A 136 -9.96 -1.44 -4.93
CA LEU A 136 -9.41 -0.66 -6.04
C LEU A 136 -9.47 -1.45 -7.36
N ILE A 137 -9.16 -2.76 -7.31
CA ILE A 137 -9.26 -3.65 -8.48
C ILE A 137 -10.71 -3.70 -8.97
N ASP A 138 -11.67 -3.88 -8.06
CA ASP A 138 -13.09 -3.96 -8.39
C ASP A 138 -13.56 -2.65 -9.06
N LYS A 139 -13.20 -1.50 -8.49
CA LYS A 139 -13.59 -0.20 -9.06
C LYS A 139 -12.98 0.04 -10.44
N LEU A 140 -11.69 -0.25 -10.61
CA LEU A 140 -11.05 -0.14 -11.93
C LEU A 140 -11.65 -1.13 -12.94
N THR A 141 -12.04 -2.33 -12.48
CA THR A 141 -12.72 -3.33 -13.32
C THR A 141 -14.07 -2.80 -13.82
N GLU A 142 -14.86 -2.15 -12.95
CA GLU A 142 -16.12 -1.51 -13.33
C GLU A 142 -15.90 -0.44 -14.41
N LEU A 143 -14.93 0.45 -14.21
CA LEU A 143 -14.61 1.53 -15.15
C LEU A 143 -14.17 1.00 -16.53
N ILE A 144 -13.30 -0.03 -16.56
CA ILE A 144 -12.86 -0.66 -17.81
C ILE A 144 -14.05 -1.34 -18.50
N THR A 145 -14.90 -2.04 -17.75
CA THR A 145 -16.08 -2.72 -18.29
C THR A 145 -17.05 -1.71 -18.94
N GLU A 146 -17.28 -0.56 -18.30
CA GLU A 146 -18.13 0.50 -18.85
C GLU A 146 -17.52 1.08 -20.13
N SER A 147 -16.22 1.34 -20.13
CA SER A 147 -15.51 1.81 -21.34
C SER A 147 -15.56 0.81 -22.50
N GLN A 148 -15.61 -0.50 -22.21
CA GLN A 148 -15.85 -1.52 -23.24
C GLN A 148 -17.27 -1.47 -23.80
N ARG A 149 -18.28 -1.27 -22.93
CA ARG A 149 -19.69 -1.12 -23.38
C ARG A 149 -19.88 0.08 -24.29
N GLU A 150 -19.14 1.15 -24.01
CA GLU A 150 -19.13 2.37 -24.83
C GLU A 150 -18.25 2.26 -26.09
N GLY A 151 -17.58 1.14 -26.31
CA GLY A 151 -16.72 0.91 -27.46
C GLY A 151 -15.37 1.64 -27.43
N ARG A 152 -14.99 2.20 -26.29
CA ARG A 152 -13.72 2.94 -26.12
C ARG A 152 -12.52 2.02 -25.84
N VAL A 153 -12.76 0.89 -25.18
CA VAL A 153 -11.73 -0.12 -24.85
C VAL A 153 -12.06 -1.42 -25.57
N ALA A 154 -11.04 -2.09 -26.08
CA ALA A 154 -11.17 -3.36 -26.81
C ALA A 154 -11.78 -4.46 -25.91
N THR A 155 -12.71 -5.25 -26.47
CA THR A 155 -13.46 -6.27 -25.73
C THR A 155 -12.68 -7.56 -25.48
N ASP A 156 -11.52 -7.74 -26.12
CA ASP A 156 -10.59 -8.84 -25.87
C ASP A 156 -9.69 -8.61 -24.65
N LEU A 157 -9.65 -7.38 -24.11
CA LEU A 157 -9.01 -7.07 -22.84
C LEU A 157 -9.90 -7.55 -21.68
N HIS A 158 -9.40 -8.46 -20.84
CA HIS A 158 -10.15 -8.91 -19.66
C HIS A 158 -10.10 -7.84 -18.57
N PRO A 159 -11.23 -7.18 -18.18
CA PRO A 159 -11.21 -6.01 -17.30
C PRO A 159 -10.54 -6.23 -15.94
N TYR A 160 -10.87 -7.35 -15.26
CA TYR A 160 -10.26 -7.69 -13.97
C TYR A 160 -8.75 -7.91 -14.06
N LEU A 161 -8.27 -8.58 -15.12
CA LEU A 161 -6.82 -8.79 -15.29
C LEU A 161 -6.10 -7.48 -15.61
N ALA A 162 -6.71 -6.60 -16.38
CA ALA A 162 -6.16 -5.27 -16.67
C ALA A 162 -6.07 -4.42 -15.41
N ALA A 163 -7.14 -4.35 -14.61
CA ALA A 163 -7.15 -3.67 -13.31
C ALA A 163 -6.08 -4.23 -12.36
N SER A 164 -5.99 -5.57 -12.27
CA SER A 164 -4.98 -6.25 -11.45
C SER A 164 -3.55 -5.95 -11.91
N ALA A 165 -3.31 -5.89 -13.22
CA ALA A 165 -2.00 -5.53 -13.79
C ALA A 165 -1.62 -4.08 -13.45
N LEU A 166 -2.55 -3.14 -13.56
CA LEU A 166 -2.34 -1.73 -13.19
C LEU A 166 -1.94 -1.58 -11.71
N LEU A 167 -2.67 -2.24 -10.81
CA LEU A 167 -2.35 -2.19 -9.37
C LEU A 167 -1.03 -2.89 -9.06
N SER A 168 -0.73 -4.02 -9.72
CA SER A 168 0.55 -4.73 -9.55
C SER A 168 1.73 -3.89 -10.04
N MET A 169 1.58 -3.20 -11.17
CA MET A 169 2.57 -2.25 -11.68
C MET A 169 2.80 -1.12 -10.69
N LEU A 170 1.72 -0.48 -10.21
CA LEU A 170 1.79 0.63 -9.27
C LEU A 170 2.46 0.20 -7.96
N GLU A 171 2.07 -0.96 -7.42
CA GLU A 171 2.66 -1.55 -6.20
C GLU A 171 4.17 -1.80 -6.38
N LYS A 172 4.56 -2.42 -7.51
CA LYS A 172 5.96 -2.75 -7.77
C LYS A 172 6.82 -1.51 -7.96
N LEU A 173 6.37 -0.54 -8.74
CA LEU A 173 7.11 0.70 -8.98
C LEU A 173 7.23 1.53 -7.70
N SER A 174 6.17 1.61 -6.88
CA SER A 174 6.20 2.29 -5.59
C SER A 174 7.20 1.65 -4.61
N ALA A 175 7.28 0.31 -4.59
CA ALA A 175 8.23 -0.40 -3.74
C ALA A 175 9.70 -0.11 -4.08
N TYR A 176 10.00 0.30 -5.31
CA TYR A 176 11.36 0.54 -5.80
C TYR A 176 11.62 1.99 -6.22
N VAL A 177 10.82 2.94 -5.79
CA VAL A 177 10.94 4.35 -6.17
C VAL A 177 12.33 4.92 -5.96
N GLN A 178 13.02 4.55 -4.87
CA GLN A 178 14.39 5.01 -4.60
C GLN A 178 15.42 4.49 -5.61
N SER A 179 15.18 3.31 -6.19
CA SER A 179 16.07 2.71 -7.19
C SER A 179 15.89 3.34 -8.58
N LEU A 180 14.78 4.04 -8.83
CA LEU A 180 14.50 4.69 -10.12
C LEU A 180 15.50 5.79 -10.47
N ARG A 181 16.18 6.38 -9.47
CA ARG A 181 17.23 7.39 -9.68
C ARG A 181 18.39 6.87 -10.53
N HIS A 182 18.66 5.58 -10.51
CA HIS A 182 19.67 4.95 -11.38
C HIS A 182 19.29 4.95 -12.86
N PHE A 183 18.00 5.18 -13.17
CA PHE A 183 17.46 5.24 -14.53
C PHE A 183 17.09 6.67 -14.96
N ASN A 184 17.62 7.70 -14.29
CA ASN A 184 17.28 9.10 -14.50
C ASN A 184 15.78 9.42 -14.39
N ALA A 185 15.04 8.63 -13.61
CA ALA A 185 13.65 8.84 -13.30
C ALA A 185 13.47 9.33 -11.86
N ASN A 186 12.48 10.14 -11.64
CA ASN A 186 12.15 10.67 -10.32
C ASN A 186 10.71 10.33 -9.93
N ARG A 187 10.29 10.74 -8.73
CA ARG A 187 8.95 10.51 -8.19
C ARG A 187 7.86 11.03 -9.11
N GLU A 188 8.04 12.23 -9.64
CA GLU A 188 7.07 12.88 -10.53
C GLU A 188 6.93 12.12 -11.86
N ASP A 189 8.03 11.62 -12.42
CA ASP A 189 8.03 10.80 -13.62
C ASP A 189 7.27 9.49 -13.39
N LEU A 190 7.40 8.88 -12.21
CA LEU A 190 6.66 7.69 -11.83
C LEU A 190 5.16 7.97 -11.77
N VAL A 191 4.75 8.99 -11.01
CA VAL A 191 3.34 9.39 -10.86
C VAL A 191 2.72 9.67 -12.23
N ARG A 192 3.39 10.51 -13.05
CA ARG A 192 2.91 10.86 -14.38
C ARG A 192 2.77 9.64 -15.30
N THR A 193 3.76 8.74 -15.30
CA THR A 193 3.76 7.53 -16.13
C THR A 193 2.64 6.58 -15.70
N CYS A 194 2.53 6.29 -14.41
CA CYS A 194 1.46 5.44 -13.89
C CYS A 194 0.08 6.03 -14.16
N ALA A 195 -0.10 7.34 -13.97
CA ALA A 195 -1.35 8.03 -14.25
C ALA A 195 -1.77 7.88 -15.71
N ARG A 196 -0.85 8.09 -16.66
CA ARG A 196 -1.14 7.90 -18.08
C ARG A 196 -1.49 6.46 -18.42
N MET A 197 -0.75 5.48 -17.89
CA MET A 197 -1.05 4.06 -18.12
C MET A 197 -2.42 3.67 -17.57
N ILE A 198 -2.76 4.13 -16.36
CA ILE A 198 -4.07 3.90 -15.74
C ILE A 198 -5.17 4.55 -16.60
N ASN A 199 -5.02 5.85 -16.92
CA ASN A 199 -6.02 6.58 -17.71
C ASN A 199 -6.25 5.95 -19.07
N THR A 200 -5.18 5.65 -19.82
CA THR A 200 -5.28 5.03 -21.16
C THR A 200 -5.95 3.65 -21.09
N THR A 201 -5.59 2.82 -20.09
CA THR A 201 -6.19 1.49 -19.94
C THR A 201 -7.67 1.57 -19.57
N VAL A 202 -8.03 2.51 -18.69
CA VAL A 202 -9.41 2.68 -18.21
C VAL A 202 -10.31 3.32 -19.27
N THR A 203 -9.80 4.31 -20.01
CA THR A 203 -10.63 5.13 -20.90
C THR A 203 -10.50 4.77 -22.40
N GLY A 204 -9.45 4.04 -22.78
CA GLY A 204 -9.09 3.80 -24.19
C GLY A 204 -8.58 5.05 -24.92
N ARG A 205 -8.50 6.20 -24.25
CA ARG A 205 -8.09 7.47 -24.87
C ARG A 205 -6.60 7.71 -24.68
N GLN A 206 -5.91 8.08 -25.73
CA GLN A 206 -4.57 8.63 -25.70
C GLN A 206 -4.69 10.16 -25.77
N GLU A 207 -4.61 10.82 -24.62
CA GLU A 207 -4.52 12.28 -24.58
C GLU A 207 -3.06 12.68 -24.76
N PHE A 208 -2.75 13.18 -25.95
CA PHE A 208 -1.49 13.84 -26.24
C PHE A 208 -1.69 15.35 -25.94
N SER A 209 -1.03 15.83 -24.89
CA SER A 209 -0.87 17.29 -24.66
C SER A 209 0.46 17.76 -25.19
#